data_d88af9df5406c1875cf88d32785ea122
#
_entry.id   d88af9df5406c1875cf88d32785ea122
#
_cell.length_a   1.000
_cell.length_b   1.000
_cell.length_c   1.000
_cell.angle_alpha   90.00
_cell.angle_beta   90.00
_cell.angle_gamma   90.00
#
_symmetry.space_group_name_H-M   'P 1'
#
loop_
_entity.id
_entity.type
_entity.pdbx_description
1 polymer ?
#
loop_
_entity_poly.entity_id
_entity_poly.type
_entity_poly.pdbx_seq_one_letter_code
_entity_poly.pdbx_strand_id
1 'polypeptide(L)'
;IFRRRQVGLIYQFHNLIPTLNVVENITLPILMDRRKVNKKRLEDLLELLGLQDRRTHLPNQLSGGQQQRVAIGRALMNAPQVCLADEPTGSLDSRNGQEIIRLLKESHRKYHQSLIIVTHDENIALQADRIISIADGKVVRDERQVAQA
;
A
#
# COMPACT_ATOMS: atom_id res chain seq x y z
N ILE A 1 10.25 -15.53 8.50
CA ILE A 1 11.14 -14.77 7.59
C ILE A 1 10.42 -14.44 6.27
N PHE A 2 9.81 -15.42 5.58
CA PHE A 2 9.12 -15.19 4.30
C PHE A 2 8.06 -14.07 4.39
N ARG A 3 7.09 -14.18 5.29
CA ARG A 3 6.02 -13.17 5.46
C ARG A 3 6.58 -11.77 5.74
N ARG A 4 7.63 -11.67 6.55
CA ARG A 4 8.23 -10.39 6.93
C ARG A 4 8.89 -9.67 5.76
N ARG A 5 9.50 -10.41 4.83
CA ARG A 5 10.32 -9.86 3.75
C ARG A 5 9.65 -9.86 2.38
N GLN A 6 8.74 -10.80 2.14
CA GLN A 6 8.17 -11.03 0.82
C GLN A 6 6.72 -10.57 0.68
N VAL A 7 6.06 -10.24 1.79
CA VAL A 7 4.66 -9.81 1.79
C VAL A 7 4.54 -8.45 2.45
N GLY A 8 4.04 -7.47 1.70
CA GLY A 8 3.64 -6.17 2.23
C GLY A 8 2.15 -6.19 2.57
N LEU A 9 1.79 -5.62 3.71
CA LEU A 9 0.40 -5.55 4.19
C LEU A 9 -0.04 -4.10 4.33
N ILE A 10 -1.17 -3.76 3.73
CA ILE A 10 -1.81 -2.45 3.81
C ILE A 10 -3.23 -2.67 4.32
N TYR A 11 -3.59 -1.97 5.39
CA TYR A 11 -4.90 -2.10 6.04
C TYR A 11 -5.76 -0.86 5.83
N GLN A 12 -7.07 -1.00 6.01
CA GLN A 12 -8.03 0.12 5.99
C GLN A 12 -7.68 1.18 7.04
N PHE A 13 -7.35 0.75 8.26
CA PHE A 13 -6.81 1.60 9.32
C PHE A 13 -5.29 1.58 9.21
N HIS A 14 -4.67 2.74 9.20
CA HIS A 14 -3.26 2.91 8.81
C HIS A 14 -2.29 2.21 9.76
N ASN A 15 -2.66 2.04 11.03
CA ASN A 15 -1.85 1.39 12.08
C ASN A 15 -0.43 1.98 12.18
N LEU A 16 -0.30 3.29 12.02
CA LEU A 16 0.97 3.98 12.21
C LEU A 16 1.30 4.08 13.71
N ILE A 17 2.58 4.06 14.01
CA ILE A 17 3.05 4.30 15.38
C ILE A 17 2.98 5.82 15.64
N PRO A 18 2.15 6.26 16.60
CA PRO A 18 1.84 7.70 16.78
C PRO A 18 3.04 8.55 17.19
N THR A 19 4.03 7.94 17.83
CA THR A 19 5.25 8.61 18.33
C THR A 19 6.38 8.64 17.31
N LEU A 20 6.24 7.97 16.18
CA LEU A 20 7.21 7.93 15.10
C LEU A 20 6.79 8.85 13.96
N ASN A 21 7.78 9.52 13.34
CA ASN A 21 7.53 10.35 12.16
C ASN A 21 7.33 9.50 10.88
N VAL A 22 7.15 10.16 9.74
CA VAL A 22 6.93 9.52 8.44
C VAL A 22 8.08 8.57 8.10
N VAL A 23 9.31 9.03 8.15
CA VAL A 23 10.50 8.21 7.81
C VAL A 23 10.65 7.03 8.77
N GLU A 24 10.46 7.26 10.05
CA GLU A 24 10.55 6.23 11.09
C GLU A 24 9.48 5.14 10.91
N ASN A 25 8.23 5.53 10.63
CA ASN A 25 7.17 4.56 10.32
C ASN A 25 7.49 3.73 9.08
N ILE A 26 7.96 4.36 7.99
CA ILE A 26 8.29 3.67 6.74
C ILE A 26 9.45 2.69 6.93
N THR A 27 10.47 3.08 7.65
CA THR A 27 11.69 2.26 7.84
C THR A 27 11.59 1.24 8.96
N LEU A 28 10.57 1.31 9.80
CA LEU A 28 10.40 0.45 10.98
C LEU A 28 10.57 -1.05 10.68
N PRO A 29 9.97 -1.64 9.62
CA PRO A 29 10.14 -3.06 9.33
C PRO A 29 11.59 -3.46 9.04
N ILE A 30 12.37 -2.59 8.41
CA ILE A 30 13.78 -2.81 8.13
C ILE A 30 14.59 -2.85 9.43
N LEU A 31 14.34 -1.88 10.31
CA LEU A 31 15.04 -1.75 11.59
C LEU A 31 14.68 -2.90 12.54
N MET A 32 13.42 -3.31 12.57
CA MET A 32 12.99 -4.47 13.37
C MET A 32 13.62 -5.79 12.89
N ASP A 33 13.95 -5.89 11.62
CA ASP A 33 14.66 -7.03 11.03
C ASP A 33 16.20 -6.87 11.14
N ARG A 34 16.68 -5.87 11.89
CA ARG A 34 18.10 -5.55 12.12
C ARG A 34 18.90 -5.37 10.83
N ARG A 35 18.27 -4.86 9.78
CA ARG A 35 18.88 -4.54 8.50
C ARG A 35 19.16 -3.06 8.36
N LYS A 36 20.06 -2.73 7.47
CA LYS A 36 20.34 -1.33 7.11
C LYS A 36 19.27 -0.81 6.15
N VAL A 37 18.85 0.43 6.38
CA VAL A 37 17.90 1.12 5.50
C VAL A 37 18.59 1.44 4.18
N ASN A 38 17.99 1.03 3.07
CA ASN A 38 18.40 1.45 1.74
C ASN A 38 17.91 2.89 1.50
N LYS A 39 18.84 3.83 1.58
CA LYS A 39 18.54 5.27 1.48
C LYS A 39 17.93 5.63 0.12
N LYS A 40 18.43 5.05 -0.97
CA LYS A 40 17.90 5.30 -2.31
C LYS A 40 16.44 4.85 -2.40
N ARG A 41 16.12 3.66 -1.93
CA ARG A 41 14.75 3.17 -1.92
C ARG A 41 13.82 4.03 -1.08
N LEU A 42 14.29 4.50 0.07
CA LEU A 42 13.53 5.42 0.91
C LEU A 42 13.21 6.71 0.16
N GLU A 43 14.20 7.32 -0.50
CA GLU A 43 13.97 8.54 -1.28
C GLU A 43 13.01 8.31 -2.45
N ASP A 44 13.17 7.21 -3.19
CA ASP A 44 12.28 6.83 -4.29
C ASP A 44 10.84 6.64 -3.80
N LEU A 45 10.64 6.03 -2.63
CA LEU A 45 9.30 5.87 -2.03
C LEU A 45 8.70 7.19 -1.58
N LEU A 46 9.47 8.03 -0.91
CA LEU A 46 8.99 9.36 -0.49
C LEU A 46 8.57 10.21 -1.69
N GLU A 47 9.32 10.14 -2.78
CA GLU A 47 8.97 10.82 -4.03
C GLU A 47 7.69 10.24 -4.64
N LEU A 48 7.60 8.94 -4.83
CA LEU A 48 6.41 8.25 -5.36
C LEU A 48 5.14 8.60 -4.56
N LEU A 49 5.27 8.65 -3.24
CA LEU A 49 4.16 8.89 -2.32
C LEU A 49 3.87 10.38 -2.08
N GLY A 50 4.71 11.28 -2.61
CA GLY A 50 4.56 12.72 -2.40
C GLY A 50 4.73 13.15 -0.95
N LEU A 51 5.64 12.51 -0.22
CA LEU A 51 5.87 12.73 1.21
C LEU A 51 7.22 13.41 1.53
N GLN A 52 7.96 13.90 0.53
CA GLN A 52 9.27 14.50 0.75
C GLN A 52 9.24 15.65 1.77
N ASP A 53 8.21 16.49 1.71
CA ASP A 53 8.04 17.66 2.59
C ASP A 53 7.40 17.30 3.94
N ARG A 54 7.11 16.02 4.17
CA ARG A 54 6.45 15.51 5.39
C ARG A 54 7.30 14.52 6.19
N ARG A 55 8.58 14.42 5.88
CA ARG A 55 9.51 13.40 6.43
C ARG A 55 9.51 13.32 7.95
N THR A 56 9.46 14.47 8.61
CA THR A 56 9.54 14.59 10.06
C THR A 56 8.19 14.79 10.75
N HIS A 57 7.09 14.78 9.98
CA HIS A 57 5.75 14.91 10.54
C HIS A 57 5.34 13.64 11.28
N LEU A 58 4.63 13.84 12.40
CA LEU A 58 3.97 12.77 13.14
C LEU A 58 2.62 12.44 12.52
N PRO A 59 2.06 11.23 12.75
CA PRO A 59 0.76 10.84 12.19
C PRO A 59 -0.36 11.84 12.45
N ASN A 60 -0.43 12.46 13.63
CA ASN A 60 -1.45 13.47 13.97
C ASN A 60 -1.31 14.80 13.19
N GLN A 61 -0.22 15.00 12.49
CA GLN A 61 0.03 16.17 11.63
C GLN A 61 -0.28 15.87 10.15
N LEU A 62 -0.78 14.68 9.84
CA LEU A 62 -1.06 14.20 8.49
C LEU A 62 -2.57 14.05 8.27
N SER A 63 -3.02 14.31 7.04
CA SER A 63 -4.37 13.93 6.61
C SER A 63 -4.53 12.40 6.55
N GLY A 64 -5.76 11.91 6.49
CA GLY A 64 -6.04 10.48 6.33
C GLY A 64 -5.37 9.88 5.08
N GLY A 65 -5.42 10.59 3.96
CA GLY A 65 -4.75 10.16 2.72
C GLY A 65 -3.22 10.13 2.85
N GLN A 66 -2.63 11.11 3.52
CA GLN A 66 -1.19 11.12 3.81
C GLN A 66 -0.79 9.98 4.75
N GLN A 67 -1.57 9.70 5.79
CA GLN A 67 -1.33 8.54 6.67
C GLN A 67 -1.38 7.23 5.90
N GLN A 68 -2.34 7.07 4.99
CA GLN A 68 -2.41 5.87 4.14
C GLN A 68 -1.20 5.74 3.22
N ARG A 69 -0.69 6.85 2.67
CA ARG A 69 0.55 6.86 1.88
C ARG A 69 1.75 6.41 2.71
N VAL A 70 1.85 6.82 3.97
CA VAL A 70 2.89 6.34 4.90
C VAL A 70 2.77 4.83 5.12
N ALA A 71 1.56 4.32 5.34
CA ALA A 71 1.31 2.89 5.49
C ALA A 71 1.72 2.08 4.24
N ILE A 72 1.44 2.61 3.05
CA ILE A 72 1.90 2.03 1.78
C ILE A 72 3.43 2.02 1.70
N GLY A 73 4.08 3.12 2.03
CA GLY A 73 5.54 3.22 2.07
C GLY A 73 6.17 2.19 3.01
N ARG A 74 5.60 2.02 4.19
CA ARG A 74 6.01 0.99 5.15
C ARG A 74 5.90 -0.41 4.57
N ALA A 75 4.80 -0.72 3.89
CA ALA A 75 4.60 -2.03 3.26
C ALA A 75 5.60 -2.27 2.11
N LEU A 76 5.94 -1.24 1.35
CA LEU A 76 6.82 -1.34 0.18
C LEU A 76 8.31 -1.24 0.51
N MET A 77 8.68 -0.79 1.70
CA MET A 77 10.09 -0.57 2.06
C MET A 77 10.93 -1.85 2.04
N ASN A 78 10.32 -2.99 2.33
CA ASN A 78 10.97 -4.31 2.28
C ASN A 78 11.13 -4.87 0.86
N ALA A 79 10.73 -4.18 -0.19
CA ALA A 79 10.70 -4.69 -1.56
C ALA A 79 9.94 -6.03 -1.67
N PRO A 80 8.69 -6.11 -1.20
CA PRO A 80 7.96 -7.39 -1.18
C PRO A 80 7.65 -7.85 -2.60
N GLN A 81 7.53 -9.18 -2.79
CA GLN A 81 7.06 -9.75 -4.05
C GLN A 81 5.54 -9.64 -4.18
N VAL A 82 4.82 -9.64 -3.07
CA VAL A 82 3.36 -9.54 -3.02
C VAL A 82 2.95 -8.43 -2.06
N CYS A 83 2.07 -7.56 -2.51
CA CYS A 83 1.42 -6.55 -1.68
C CYS A 83 -0.06 -6.93 -1.52
N LEU A 84 -0.49 -7.08 -0.28
CA LEU A 84 -1.88 -7.34 0.08
C LEU A 84 -2.49 -6.07 0.66
N ALA A 85 -3.55 -5.56 0.07
CA ALA A 85 -4.27 -4.38 0.52
C ALA A 85 -5.70 -4.76 0.90
N ASP A 86 -6.03 -4.62 2.17
CA ASP A 86 -7.36 -4.92 2.70
C ASP A 86 -8.14 -3.62 2.87
N GLU A 87 -9.14 -3.41 2.02
CA GLU A 87 -9.96 -2.19 1.97
C GLU A 87 -9.12 -0.90 2.04
N PRO A 88 -8.11 -0.71 1.18
CA PRO A 88 -7.12 0.34 1.34
C PRO A 88 -7.67 1.76 1.24
N THR A 89 -8.90 1.92 0.78
CA THR A 89 -9.60 3.21 0.61
C THR A 89 -10.80 3.37 1.53
N GLY A 90 -11.09 2.39 2.37
CA GLY A 90 -12.33 2.33 3.15
C GLY A 90 -12.55 3.47 4.14
N SER A 91 -11.48 4.12 4.61
CA SER A 91 -11.54 5.27 5.53
C SER A 91 -11.35 6.63 4.84
N LEU A 92 -11.28 6.66 3.50
CA LEU A 92 -11.00 7.85 2.71
C LEU A 92 -12.21 8.32 1.92
N ASP A 93 -12.26 9.62 1.62
CA ASP A 93 -13.19 10.15 0.62
C ASP A 93 -12.85 9.64 -0.79
N SER A 94 -13.78 9.82 -1.74
CA SER A 94 -13.65 9.29 -3.09
C SER A 94 -12.38 9.78 -3.82
N ARG A 95 -12.03 11.05 -3.66
CA ARG A 95 -10.87 11.65 -4.33
C ARG A 95 -9.57 11.05 -3.80
N ASN A 96 -9.40 11.06 -2.49
CA ASN A 96 -8.22 10.46 -1.84
C ASN A 96 -8.16 8.95 -2.09
N GLY A 97 -9.31 8.27 -2.12
CA GLY A 97 -9.39 6.86 -2.45
C GLY A 97 -8.86 6.54 -3.85
N GLN A 98 -9.27 7.31 -4.86
CA GLN A 98 -8.78 7.13 -6.23
C GLN A 98 -7.28 7.41 -6.36
N GLU A 99 -6.76 8.40 -5.64
CA GLU A 99 -5.32 8.68 -5.61
C GLU A 99 -4.54 7.50 -5.00
N ILE A 100 -5.03 6.89 -3.94
CA ILE A 100 -4.41 5.70 -3.33
C ILE A 100 -4.39 4.52 -4.31
N ILE A 101 -5.48 4.24 -5.01
CA ILE A 101 -5.51 3.17 -6.01
C ILE A 101 -4.51 3.44 -7.13
N ARG A 102 -4.43 4.68 -7.61
CA ARG A 102 -3.44 5.07 -8.62
C ARG A 102 -2.00 4.81 -8.13
N LEU A 103 -1.68 5.22 -6.91
CA LEU A 103 -0.36 4.98 -6.31
C LEU A 103 -0.02 3.50 -6.18
N LEU A 104 -0.98 2.68 -5.77
CA LEU A 104 -0.80 1.22 -5.69
C LEU A 104 -0.53 0.62 -7.07
N LYS A 105 -1.23 1.06 -8.10
CA LYS A 105 -0.99 0.62 -9.49
C LYS A 105 0.38 1.09 -10.02
N GLU A 106 0.79 2.30 -9.71
CA GLU A 106 2.13 2.81 -10.07
C GLU A 106 3.23 2.00 -9.38
N SER A 107 3.08 1.72 -8.09
CA SER A 107 4.04 0.91 -7.34
C SER A 107 4.15 -0.53 -7.90
N HIS A 108 3.02 -1.14 -8.23
CA HIS A 108 2.97 -2.45 -8.88
C HIS A 108 3.77 -2.47 -10.19
N ARG A 109 3.59 -1.46 -11.04
CA ARG A 109 4.33 -1.34 -12.31
C ARG A 109 5.82 -1.08 -12.10
N LYS A 110 6.14 -0.13 -11.20
CA LYS A 110 7.52 0.29 -10.93
C LYS A 110 8.37 -0.82 -10.32
N TYR A 111 7.81 -1.58 -9.39
CA TYR A 111 8.53 -2.58 -8.62
C TYR A 111 8.28 -4.03 -9.06
N HIS A 112 7.47 -4.23 -10.11
CA HIS A 112 7.14 -5.56 -10.66
C HIS A 112 6.66 -6.56 -9.60
N GLN A 113 5.85 -6.10 -8.67
CA GLN A 113 5.27 -6.92 -7.60
C GLN A 113 3.83 -7.31 -7.90
N SER A 114 3.35 -8.39 -7.33
CA SER A 114 1.93 -8.73 -7.38
C SER A 114 1.15 -7.87 -6.38
N LEU A 115 0.03 -7.31 -6.82
CA LEU A 115 -0.87 -6.52 -5.99
C LEU A 115 -2.21 -7.24 -5.87
N ILE A 116 -2.62 -7.55 -4.65
CA ILE A 116 -3.92 -8.15 -4.34
C ILE A 116 -4.69 -7.17 -3.47
N ILE A 117 -5.85 -6.73 -3.94
CA ILE A 117 -6.73 -5.83 -3.22
C ILE A 117 -8.00 -6.56 -2.82
N VAL A 118 -8.33 -6.53 -1.55
CA VAL A 118 -9.63 -6.96 -1.03
C VAL A 118 -10.50 -5.71 -0.93
N THR A 119 -11.64 -5.73 -1.61
CA THR A 119 -12.57 -4.60 -1.62
C THR A 119 -14.01 -5.05 -1.88
N HIS A 120 -14.97 -4.29 -1.39
CA HIS A 120 -16.38 -4.40 -1.76
C HIS A 120 -16.79 -3.31 -2.77
N ASP A 121 -15.88 -2.44 -3.16
CA ASP A 121 -16.12 -1.39 -4.17
C ASP A 121 -15.90 -1.95 -5.58
N GLU A 122 -16.99 -2.09 -6.34
CA GLU A 122 -16.95 -2.59 -7.71
C GLU A 122 -16.12 -1.72 -8.65
N ASN A 123 -16.08 -0.39 -8.44
CA ASN A 123 -15.29 0.50 -9.28
C ASN A 123 -13.79 0.28 -9.10
N ILE A 124 -13.37 -0.11 -7.90
CA ILE A 124 -11.98 -0.52 -7.64
C ILE A 124 -11.71 -1.88 -8.27
N ALA A 125 -12.60 -2.84 -8.06
CA ALA A 125 -12.46 -4.20 -8.60
C ALA A 125 -12.32 -4.20 -10.13
N LEU A 126 -13.11 -3.38 -10.83
CA LEU A 126 -13.06 -3.26 -12.30
C LEU A 126 -11.73 -2.71 -12.84
N GLN A 127 -10.88 -2.15 -12.02
CA GLN A 127 -9.56 -1.65 -12.41
C GLN A 127 -8.45 -2.73 -12.34
N ALA A 128 -8.78 -3.92 -11.84
CA ALA A 128 -7.82 -5.02 -11.71
C ALA A 128 -7.72 -5.84 -13.00
N ASP A 129 -6.61 -6.55 -13.18
CA ASP A 129 -6.43 -7.49 -14.30
C ASP A 129 -7.26 -8.77 -14.14
N ARG A 130 -7.59 -9.12 -12.91
CA ARG A 130 -8.38 -10.30 -12.55
C ARG A 130 -9.24 -10.01 -11.34
N ILE A 131 -10.49 -10.45 -11.39
CA ILE A 131 -11.46 -10.29 -10.30
C ILE A 131 -11.87 -11.68 -9.82
N ILE A 132 -11.72 -11.92 -8.52
CA ILE A 132 -12.19 -13.14 -7.86
C ILE A 132 -13.27 -12.72 -6.87
N SER A 133 -14.49 -13.17 -7.09
CA SER A 133 -15.62 -12.91 -6.20
C SER A 133 -15.80 -14.08 -5.24
N ILE A 134 -15.94 -13.74 -3.96
CA ILE A 134 -16.10 -14.71 -2.88
C ILE A 134 -17.44 -14.45 -2.17
N ALA A 135 -18.24 -15.50 -2.01
CA ALA A 135 -19.46 -15.49 -1.22
C ALA A 135 -19.50 -16.74 -0.34
N ASP A 136 -19.89 -16.57 0.93
CA ASP A 136 -19.98 -17.68 1.91
C ASP A 136 -18.71 -18.56 1.98
N GLY A 137 -17.55 -17.92 1.90
CA GLY A 137 -16.25 -18.60 1.97
C GLY A 137 -15.88 -19.41 0.72
N LYS A 138 -16.62 -19.25 -0.38
CA LYS A 138 -16.39 -19.95 -1.65
C LYS A 138 -16.16 -18.98 -2.78
N VAL A 139 -15.28 -19.34 -3.71
CA VAL A 139 -15.10 -18.62 -4.98
C VAL A 139 -16.35 -18.88 -5.84
N VAL A 140 -17.09 -17.82 -6.17
CA VAL A 140 -18.30 -17.89 -7.00
C VAL A 140 -18.07 -17.34 -8.41
N ARG A 141 -16.99 -16.56 -8.62
CA ARG A 141 -16.63 -15.98 -9.92
C ARG A 141 -15.14 -15.75 -9.98
N ASP A 142 -14.55 -16.04 -11.12
CA ASP A 142 -13.13 -15.80 -11.40
C ASP A 142 -13.00 -15.32 -12.85
N GLU A 143 -12.70 -14.04 -13.04
CA GLU A 143 -12.67 -13.41 -14.35
C GLU A 143 -11.38 -12.63 -14.57
N ARG A 144 -10.77 -12.84 -15.73
CA ARG A 144 -9.71 -11.97 -16.23
C ARG A 144 -10.32 -10.83 -17.03
N GLN A 145 -9.89 -9.61 -16.72
CA GLN A 145 -10.25 -8.45 -17.52
C GLN A 145 -9.40 -8.44 -18.79
N VAL A 146 -10.05 -8.22 -19.92
CA VAL A 146 -9.32 -7.99 -21.18
C VAL A 146 -8.65 -6.63 -21.08
N ALA A 147 -7.35 -6.57 -21.30
CA ALA A 147 -6.63 -5.31 -21.37
C ALA A 147 -7.32 -4.42 -22.40
N GLN A 148 -7.88 -3.30 -21.94
CA GLN A 148 -8.33 -2.27 -22.87
C GLN A 148 -7.09 -1.72 -23.56
N ALA A 149 -7.04 -1.97 -24.84
CA ALA A 149 -5.98 -1.49 -25.71
C ALA A 149 -5.97 0.05 -25.76
#